data_a0205c4760968fa842e441f3e4ba43dd
#
_entry.id   a0205c4760968fa842e441f3e4ba43dd
#
_cell.length_a   1.000
_cell.length_b   1.000
_cell.length_c   1.000
_cell.angle_alpha   90.00
_cell.angle_beta   90.00
_cell.angle_gamma   90.00
#
_symmetry.space_group_name_H-M   'P 1'
#
loop_
_entity.id
_entity.type
_entity.pdbx_description
1 polymer ?
#
loop_
_entity_poly.entity_id
_entity_poly.type
_entity_poly.pdbx_seq_one_letter_code
_entity_poly.pdbx_strand_id
1 'polypeptide(L)'
;MISAAAEQSPPIMGFLLGGIMKMICTSPLSSMALTAMLGLDGLAMGIAAIACVGGSFTNGIIFDRLKLGERSNVIAVMLEPLTQADIITQNPIPIYGSNFFGGGLAGLAAAMLGIINNAPGTASPIPGLLAPFGFNPPLKVVAAIVLAAIGGSLAGFVGSIVFKGFAKTPADIKASEKATETIVPEVAIAAE
;
A
#
# COMPACT_ATOMS: atom_id res chain seq x y z
N MET A 1 5.90 22.22 4.11
CA MET A 1 6.80 21.61 5.12
C MET A 1 7.27 20.21 4.73
N ILE A 2 6.38 19.28 4.35
CA ILE A 2 6.77 17.89 3.95
C ILE A 2 7.66 17.91 2.71
N SER A 3 7.31 18.68 1.68
CA SER A 3 8.09 18.81 0.45
C SER A 3 9.50 19.32 0.72
N ALA A 4 9.65 20.36 1.56
CA ALA A 4 10.97 20.89 1.94
C ALA A 4 11.81 19.88 2.75
N ALA A 5 11.20 19.09 3.62
CA ALA A 5 11.89 18.03 4.36
C ALA A 5 12.36 16.89 3.43
N ALA A 6 11.58 16.55 2.41
CA ALA A 6 11.97 15.55 1.42
C ALA A 6 13.21 15.97 0.62
N GLU A 7 13.37 17.26 0.35
CA GLU A 7 14.54 17.80 -0.35
C GLU A 7 15.81 17.83 0.52
N GLN A 8 15.68 18.03 1.85
CA GLN A 8 16.82 18.11 2.77
C GLN A 8 17.48 16.76 3.08
N SER A 9 16.68 15.69 3.14
CA SER A 9 17.16 14.33 3.49
C SER A 9 16.48 13.28 2.62
N PRO A 10 16.70 13.30 1.29
CA PRO A 10 15.93 12.52 0.35
C PRO A 10 15.84 11.01 0.67
N PRO A 11 16.95 10.30 1.04
CA PRO A 11 16.88 8.86 1.28
C PRO A 11 15.99 8.51 2.49
N ILE A 12 16.17 9.19 3.62
CA ILE A 12 15.42 8.93 4.86
C ILE A 12 13.96 9.33 4.66
N MET A 13 13.72 10.53 4.16
CA MET A 13 12.37 11.01 3.90
C MET A 13 11.67 10.20 2.82
N GLY A 14 12.41 9.74 1.81
CA GLY A 14 11.89 8.86 0.78
C GLY A 14 11.35 7.55 1.37
N PHE A 15 12.10 6.92 2.25
CA PHE A 15 11.66 5.70 2.93
C PHE A 15 10.46 5.95 3.87
N LEU A 16 10.55 6.94 4.74
CA LEU A 16 9.49 7.22 5.72
C LEU A 16 8.21 7.71 5.04
N LEU A 17 8.32 8.70 4.17
CA LEU A 17 7.15 9.23 3.46
C LEU A 17 6.51 8.17 2.56
N GLY A 18 7.33 7.42 1.81
CA GLY A 18 6.85 6.34 0.96
C GLY A 18 6.12 5.25 1.75
N GLY A 19 6.68 4.83 2.89
CA GLY A 19 6.06 3.84 3.77
C GLY A 19 4.74 4.31 4.36
N ILE A 20 4.70 5.51 4.93
CA ILE A 20 3.48 6.11 5.51
C ILE A 20 2.42 6.32 4.43
N MET A 21 2.80 6.93 3.31
CA MET A 21 1.86 7.16 2.20
C MET A 21 1.28 5.86 1.68
N LYS A 22 2.08 4.81 1.55
CA LYS A 22 1.55 3.52 1.10
C LYS A 22 0.60 2.86 2.09
N MET A 23 0.85 2.95 3.39
CA MET A 23 -0.10 2.49 4.41
C MET A 23 -1.44 3.21 4.27
N ILE A 24 -1.42 4.53 4.09
CA ILE A 24 -2.62 5.34 3.91
C ILE A 24 -3.34 5.00 2.60
N CYS A 25 -2.61 4.85 1.50
CA CYS A 25 -3.17 4.45 0.19
C CYS A 25 -3.80 3.05 0.20
N THR A 26 -3.44 2.22 1.16
CA THR A 26 -4.00 0.87 1.32
C THR A 26 -5.21 0.88 2.27
N SER A 27 -5.37 1.93 3.06
CA SER A 27 -6.51 2.11 3.97
C SER A 27 -7.76 2.59 3.19
N PRO A 28 -8.96 2.53 3.80
CA PRO A 28 -10.18 3.08 3.22
C PRO A 28 -10.15 4.61 2.99
N LEU A 29 -9.11 5.29 3.47
CA LEU A 29 -8.95 6.72 3.26
C LEU A 29 -8.51 7.00 1.82
N SER A 30 -9.14 7.98 1.19
CA SER A 30 -8.77 8.41 -0.17
C SER A 30 -7.36 9.01 -0.18
N SER A 31 -6.40 8.27 -0.73
CA SER A 31 -5.03 8.74 -0.91
C SER A 31 -4.93 9.98 -1.80
N MET A 32 -5.82 10.08 -2.79
CA MET A 32 -5.90 11.24 -3.68
C MET A 32 -6.30 12.51 -2.91
N ALA A 33 -7.35 12.43 -2.09
CA ALA A 33 -7.79 13.54 -1.26
C ALA A 33 -6.70 13.93 -0.25
N LEU A 34 -6.07 12.97 0.41
CA LEU A 34 -5.03 13.24 1.40
C LEU A 34 -3.80 13.92 0.78
N THR A 35 -3.30 13.46 -0.36
CA THR A 35 -2.14 14.10 -1.02
C THR A 35 -2.45 15.53 -1.47
N ALA A 36 -3.68 15.78 -1.91
CA ALA A 36 -4.15 17.12 -2.23
C ALA A 36 -4.24 18.01 -0.98
N MET A 37 -4.81 17.49 0.12
CA MET A 37 -4.92 18.23 1.39
C MET A 37 -3.56 18.54 2.01
N LEU A 38 -2.58 17.64 1.89
CA LEU A 38 -1.21 17.84 2.38
C LEU A 38 -0.39 18.77 1.47
N GLY A 39 -0.93 19.15 0.31
CA GLY A 39 -0.22 19.98 -0.66
C GLY A 39 1.07 19.33 -1.13
N LEU A 40 1.07 18.01 -1.35
CA LEU A 40 2.26 17.31 -1.83
C LEU A 40 2.52 17.69 -3.29
N ASP A 41 3.74 18.10 -3.57
CA ASP A 41 4.24 18.47 -4.88
C ASP A 41 5.69 18.02 -5.06
N GLY A 42 6.25 18.22 -6.25
CA GLY A 42 7.65 17.98 -6.54
C GLY A 42 8.12 16.57 -6.15
N LEU A 43 9.21 16.51 -5.41
CA LEU A 43 9.84 15.27 -4.95
C LEU A 43 8.92 14.49 -4.00
N ALA A 44 8.23 15.16 -3.08
CA ALA A 44 7.36 14.50 -2.12
C ALA A 44 6.19 13.77 -2.81
N MET A 45 5.59 14.39 -3.81
CA MET A 45 4.54 13.77 -4.61
C MET A 45 5.08 12.64 -5.51
N GLY A 46 6.29 12.79 -6.03
CA GLY A 46 6.99 11.73 -6.77
C GLY A 46 7.25 10.49 -5.91
N ILE A 47 7.70 10.69 -4.66
CA ILE A 47 7.88 9.63 -3.67
C ILE A 47 6.54 8.92 -3.40
N ALA A 48 5.48 9.67 -3.14
CA ALA A 48 4.15 9.10 -2.86
C ALA A 48 3.61 8.29 -4.04
N ALA A 49 3.75 8.80 -5.26
CA ALA A 49 3.30 8.12 -6.48
C ALA A 49 4.02 6.78 -6.70
N ILE A 50 5.35 6.77 -6.64
CA ILE A 50 6.16 5.55 -6.83
C ILE A 50 6.00 4.57 -5.66
N ALA A 51 5.81 5.06 -4.43
CA ALA A 51 5.51 4.21 -3.28
C ALA A 51 4.18 3.43 -3.47
N CYS A 52 3.17 4.05 -4.05
CA CYS A 52 1.91 3.37 -4.37
C CYS A 52 2.11 2.26 -5.42
N VAL A 53 2.98 2.47 -6.40
CA VAL A 53 3.34 1.43 -7.39
C VAL A 53 4.05 0.26 -6.70
N GLY A 54 5.09 0.51 -5.91
CA GLY A 54 5.81 -0.54 -5.18
C GLY A 54 4.91 -1.35 -4.25
N GLY A 55 4.03 -0.67 -3.52
CA GLY A 55 3.07 -1.32 -2.65
C GLY A 55 2.00 -2.14 -3.37
N SER A 56 1.73 -1.89 -4.66
CA SER A 56 0.89 -2.78 -5.48
C SER A 56 1.49 -4.17 -5.58
N PHE A 57 2.79 -4.26 -5.82
CA PHE A 57 3.51 -5.53 -5.84
C PHE A 57 3.56 -6.19 -4.46
N THR A 58 3.73 -5.39 -3.39
CA THR A 58 3.64 -5.88 -2.01
C THR A 58 2.29 -6.52 -1.75
N ASN A 59 1.20 -5.83 -2.06
CA ASN A 59 -0.16 -6.34 -1.90
C ASN A 59 -0.39 -7.63 -2.68
N GLY A 60 0.00 -7.67 -3.95
CA GLY A 60 -0.16 -8.85 -4.80
C GLY A 60 0.51 -10.08 -4.18
N ILE A 61 1.75 -9.95 -3.71
CA ILE A 61 2.49 -11.07 -3.11
C ILE A 61 1.89 -11.47 -1.76
N ILE A 62 1.52 -10.53 -0.91
CA ILE A 62 0.89 -10.83 0.38
C ILE A 62 -0.43 -11.58 0.18
N PHE A 63 -1.29 -11.09 -0.70
CA PHE A 63 -2.58 -11.72 -0.98
C PHE A 63 -2.41 -13.14 -1.52
N ASP A 64 -1.50 -13.35 -2.48
CA ASP A 64 -1.26 -14.66 -3.06
C ASP A 64 -0.63 -15.64 -2.07
N ARG A 65 0.41 -15.23 -1.36
CA ARG A 65 1.17 -16.11 -0.46
C ARG A 65 0.44 -16.46 0.83
N LEU A 66 -0.32 -15.52 1.40
CA LEU A 66 -1.12 -15.74 2.59
C LEU A 66 -2.52 -16.26 2.27
N LYS A 67 -2.86 -16.43 0.99
CA LYS A 67 -4.17 -16.92 0.54
C LYS A 67 -5.33 -16.09 1.08
N LEU A 68 -5.19 -14.77 1.07
CA LEU A 68 -6.19 -13.84 1.60
C LEU A 68 -7.43 -13.70 0.71
N GLY A 69 -7.37 -14.18 -0.53
CA GLY A 69 -8.47 -14.16 -1.48
C GLY A 69 -8.18 -15.03 -2.70
N GLU A 70 -9.10 -15.02 -3.65
CA GLU A 70 -8.93 -15.69 -4.94
C GLU A 70 -7.94 -14.91 -5.84
N ARG A 71 -7.56 -15.50 -6.97
CA ARG A 71 -6.63 -14.86 -7.92
C ARG A 71 -7.15 -13.53 -8.47
N SER A 72 -8.46 -13.39 -8.63
CA SER A 72 -9.11 -12.14 -9.01
C SER A 72 -8.88 -11.02 -7.96
N ASN A 73 -8.94 -11.36 -6.67
CA ASN A 73 -8.67 -10.43 -5.57
C ASN A 73 -7.21 -9.98 -5.56
N VAL A 74 -6.26 -10.88 -5.88
CA VAL A 74 -4.83 -10.55 -6.01
C VAL A 74 -4.62 -9.49 -7.09
N ILE A 75 -5.21 -9.65 -8.25
CA ILE A 75 -5.12 -8.67 -9.35
C ILE A 75 -5.81 -7.36 -8.96
N ALA A 76 -7.01 -7.45 -8.38
CA ALA A 76 -7.78 -6.28 -8.00
C ALA A 76 -7.04 -5.41 -6.95
N VAL A 77 -6.44 -6.03 -5.92
CA VAL A 77 -5.70 -5.29 -4.88
C VAL A 77 -4.42 -4.63 -5.42
N MET A 78 -3.82 -5.20 -6.46
CA MET A 78 -2.66 -4.58 -7.13
C MET A 78 -3.05 -3.33 -7.90
N LEU A 79 -4.19 -3.35 -8.55
CA LEU A 79 -4.68 -2.23 -9.37
C LEU A 79 -5.30 -1.12 -8.51
N GLU A 80 -6.13 -1.50 -7.54
CA GLU A 80 -6.82 -0.58 -6.64
C GLU A 80 -7.08 -1.27 -5.29
N PRO A 81 -6.30 -0.97 -4.24
CA PRO A 81 -6.45 -1.61 -2.92
C PRO A 81 -7.84 -1.48 -2.30
N LEU A 82 -8.54 -0.36 -2.54
CA LEU A 82 -9.88 -0.12 -1.99
C LEU A 82 -10.91 -1.16 -2.42
N THR A 83 -10.71 -1.82 -3.56
CA THR A 83 -11.60 -2.90 -4.03
C THR A 83 -11.58 -4.12 -3.11
N GLN A 84 -10.59 -4.21 -2.23
CA GLN A 84 -10.40 -5.32 -1.29
C GLN A 84 -10.40 -4.83 0.17
N ALA A 85 -11.13 -3.75 0.47
CA ALA A 85 -11.14 -3.10 1.79
C ALA A 85 -11.53 -4.06 2.91
N ASP A 86 -12.47 -4.95 2.67
CA ASP A 86 -12.94 -5.93 3.66
C ASP A 86 -11.83 -6.90 4.07
N ILE A 87 -11.07 -7.43 3.10
CA ILE A 87 -9.95 -8.33 3.36
C ILE A 87 -8.81 -7.57 4.07
N ILE A 88 -8.55 -6.34 3.64
CA ILE A 88 -7.51 -5.48 4.21
C ILE A 88 -7.80 -5.16 5.67
N THR A 89 -9.03 -4.77 6.00
CA THR A 89 -9.44 -4.43 7.37
C THR A 89 -9.41 -5.61 8.32
N GLN A 90 -9.60 -6.81 7.80
CA GLN A 90 -9.52 -8.05 8.59
C GLN A 90 -8.07 -8.55 8.76
N ASN A 91 -7.14 -8.05 7.94
CA ASN A 91 -5.72 -8.42 7.93
C ASN A 91 -4.79 -7.19 8.09
N PRO A 92 -4.99 -6.31 9.07
CA PRO A 92 -4.28 -5.04 9.12
C PRO A 92 -2.76 -5.23 9.33
N ILE A 93 -2.34 -6.14 10.22
CA ILE A 93 -0.92 -6.33 10.57
C ILE A 93 -0.10 -6.80 9.36
N PRO A 94 -0.43 -7.91 8.67
CA PRO A 94 0.34 -8.35 7.53
C PRO A 94 0.32 -7.36 6.37
N ILE A 95 -0.81 -6.70 6.13
CA ILE A 95 -0.95 -5.81 4.99
C ILE A 95 -0.27 -4.47 5.24
N TYR A 96 -0.61 -3.77 6.32
CA TYR A 96 -0.02 -2.45 6.58
C TYR A 96 1.47 -2.53 6.93
N GLY A 97 1.88 -3.54 7.73
CA GLY A 97 3.28 -3.75 8.04
C GLY A 97 4.13 -3.99 6.80
N SER A 98 3.70 -4.87 5.89
CA SER A 98 4.42 -5.11 4.64
C SER A 98 4.40 -3.90 3.71
N ASN A 99 3.28 -3.17 3.63
CA ASN A 99 3.15 -1.98 2.80
C ASN A 99 4.02 -0.82 3.29
N PHE A 100 4.25 -0.70 4.60
CA PHE A 100 5.21 0.28 5.12
C PHE A 100 6.60 0.06 4.54
N PHE A 101 7.09 -1.17 4.56
CA PHE A 101 8.40 -1.51 3.99
C PHE A 101 8.41 -1.45 2.46
N GLY A 102 7.38 -1.96 1.79
CA GLY A 102 7.30 -1.95 0.33
C GLY A 102 7.18 -0.54 -0.25
N GLY A 103 6.32 0.28 0.33
CA GLY A 103 6.23 1.70 -0.01
C GLY A 103 7.48 2.48 0.38
N GLY A 104 8.10 2.14 1.52
CA GLY A 104 9.36 2.73 1.96
C GLY A 104 10.51 2.48 0.99
N LEU A 105 10.73 1.24 0.56
CA LEU A 105 11.76 0.90 -0.41
C LEU A 105 11.51 1.56 -1.78
N ALA A 106 10.26 1.59 -2.22
CA ALA A 106 9.88 2.27 -3.46
C ALA A 106 10.05 3.79 -3.36
N GLY A 107 9.67 4.38 -2.24
CA GLY A 107 9.85 5.81 -1.97
C GLY A 107 11.32 6.20 -1.85
N LEU A 108 12.16 5.34 -1.24
CA LEU A 108 13.61 5.50 -1.21
C LEU A 108 14.18 5.55 -2.63
N ALA A 109 13.78 4.60 -3.49
CA ALA A 109 14.23 4.58 -4.89
C ALA A 109 13.81 5.85 -5.65
N ALA A 110 12.56 6.29 -5.46
CA ALA A 110 12.06 7.54 -6.06
C ALA A 110 12.86 8.76 -5.59
N ALA A 111 13.16 8.84 -4.30
CA ALA A 111 13.94 9.95 -3.72
C ALA A 111 15.38 9.96 -4.24
N MET A 112 16.05 8.80 -4.26
CA MET A 112 17.42 8.68 -4.77
C MET A 112 17.53 9.02 -6.27
N LEU A 113 16.51 8.66 -7.04
CA LEU A 113 16.42 9.04 -8.45
C LEU A 113 15.88 10.46 -8.65
N GLY A 114 15.44 11.16 -7.62
CA GLY A 114 14.88 12.51 -7.71
C GLY A 114 13.64 12.53 -8.62
N ILE A 115 12.69 11.63 -8.45
CA ILE A 115 11.44 11.60 -9.22
C ILE A 115 10.54 12.74 -8.78
N ILE A 116 10.21 13.64 -9.68
CA ILE A 116 9.29 14.76 -9.44
C ILE A 116 7.90 14.42 -9.97
N ASN A 117 6.88 14.87 -9.28
CA ASN A 117 5.50 14.81 -9.75
C ASN A 117 4.74 16.04 -9.24
N ASN A 118 4.26 16.87 -10.18
CA ASN A 118 3.50 18.09 -9.87
C ASN A 118 1.99 17.90 -10.20
N ALA A 119 1.54 16.65 -10.33
CA ALA A 119 0.13 16.33 -10.52
C ALA A 119 -0.49 15.91 -9.18
N PRO A 120 -1.22 16.79 -8.48
CA PRO A 120 -1.84 16.47 -7.20
C PRO A 120 -2.86 15.33 -7.36
N GLY A 121 -3.00 14.51 -6.32
CA GLY A 121 -3.98 13.44 -6.31
C GLY A 121 -3.62 12.20 -7.14
N THR A 122 -2.36 12.03 -7.58
CA THR A 122 -1.92 10.87 -8.37
C THR A 122 -1.21 9.79 -7.53
N ALA A 123 -1.33 9.83 -6.19
CA ALA A 123 -0.80 8.79 -5.31
C ALA A 123 -1.74 7.58 -5.25
N SER A 124 -1.92 6.91 -6.35
CA SER A 124 -2.58 5.61 -6.46
C SER A 124 -1.87 4.76 -7.53
N PRO A 125 -2.07 3.44 -7.58
CA PRO A 125 -1.22 2.57 -8.40
C PRO A 125 -1.14 2.99 -9.87
N ILE A 126 -2.26 3.15 -10.56
CA ILE A 126 -2.27 3.48 -12.00
C ILE A 126 -1.85 4.93 -12.26
N PRO A 127 -2.44 5.96 -11.65
CA PRO A 127 -1.97 7.34 -11.79
C PRO A 127 -0.52 7.52 -11.36
N GLY A 128 -0.09 6.87 -10.27
CA GLY A 128 1.29 6.92 -9.79
C GLY A 128 2.29 6.30 -10.76
N LEU A 129 1.87 5.31 -11.53
CA LEU A 129 2.67 4.71 -12.60
C LEU A 129 2.88 5.69 -13.76
N LEU A 130 1.88 6.47 -14.12
CA LEU A 130 1.85 7.26 -15.37
C LEU A 130 2.25 8.72 -15.16
N ALA A 131 1.77 9.37 -14.10
CA ALA A 131 1.95 10.80 -13.89
C ALA A 131 3.43 11.26 -13.89
N PRO A 132 4.38 10.53 -13.28
CA PRO A 132 5.79 10.95 -13.26
C PRO A 132 6.43 11.10 -14.65
N PHE A 133 5.90 10.42 -15.69
CA PHE A 133 6.41 10.56 -17.06
C PHE A 133 6.23 11.97 -17.64
N GLY A 134 5.26 12.73 -17.14
CA GLY A 134 5.04 14.11 -17.54
C GLY A 134 6.11 15.10 -17.01
N PHE A 135 6.90 14.68 -16.02
CA PHE A 135 7.81 15.58 -15.29
C PHE A 135 9.27 15.11 -15.28
N ASN A 136 9.55 13.91 -15.75
CA ASN A 136 10.88 13.30 -15.71
C ASN A 136 11.25 12.61 -17.02
N PRO A 137 12.55 12.43 -17.31
CA PRO A 137 12.99 11.61 -18.43
C PRO A 137 12.44 10.17 -18.31
N PRO A 138 11.90 9.58 -19.40
CA PRO A 138 11.24 8.28 -19.37
C PRO A 138 12.09 7.15 -18.77
N LEU A 139 13.38 7.11 -19.09
CA LEU A 139 14.29 6.08 -18.58
C LEU A 139 14.43 6.15 -17.05
N LYS A 140 14.43 7.36 -16.49
CA LYS A 140 14.49 7.60 -15.04
C LYS A 140 13.25 7.09 -14.34
N VAL A 141 12.06 7.32 -14.92
CA VAL A 141 10.78 6.83 -14.38
C VAL A 141 10.71 5.31 -14.47
N VAL A 142 11.10 4.73 -15.60
CA VAL A 142 11.16 3.26 -15.76
C VAL A 142 12.09 2.64 -14.72
N ALA A 143 13.27 3.22 -14.49
CA ALA A 143 14.17 2.73 -13.45
C ALA A 143 13.54 2.79 -12.05
N ALA A 144 12.85 3.87 -11.71
CA ALA A 144 12.14 4.01 -10.44
C ALA A 144 11.05 2.94 -10.29
N ILE A 145 10.27 2.69 -11.33
CA ILE A 145 9.20 1.67 -11.35
C ILE A 145 9.79 0.27 -11.16
N VAL A 146 10.87 -0.05 -11.86
CA VAL A 146 11.53 -1.37 -11.73
C VAL A 146 12.07 -1.57 -10.31
N LEU A 147 12.74 -0.56 -9.75
CA LEU A 147 13.22 -0.63 -8.36
C LEU A 147 12.06 -0.71 -7.36
N ALA A 148 10.97 0.01 -7.59
CA ALA A 148 9.76 -0.06 -6.78
C ALA A 148 9.11 -1.45 -6.84
N ALA A 149 9.05 -2.06 -8.02
CA ALA A 149 8.53 -3.41 -8.20
C ALA A 149 9.40 -4.45 -7.47
N ILE A 150 10.71 -4.36 -7.57
CA ILE A 150 11.65 -5.23 -6.85
C ILE A 150 11.52 -5.04 -5.34
N GLY A 151 11.59 -3.81 -4.85
CA GLY A 151 11.49 -3.49 -3.43
C GLY A 151 10.14 -3.89 -2.83
N GLY A 152 9.06 -3.61 -3.54
CA GLY A 152 7.71 -4.00 -3.14
C GLY A 152 7.50 -5.51 -3.12
N SER A 153 8.03 -6.22 -4.12
CA SER A 153 8.01 -7.68 -4.17
C SER A 153 8.78 -8.30 -3.01
N LEU A 154 9.96 -7.77 -2.73
CA LEU A 154 10.81 -8.24 -1.63
C LEU A 154 10.11 -8.02 -0.28
N ALA A 155 9.54 -6.85 -0.05
CA ALA A 155 8.79 -6.53 1.16
C ALA A 155 7.56 -7.44 1.31
N GLY A 156 6.83 -7.71 0.25
CA GLY A 156 5.69 -8.63 0.23
C GLY A 156 6.13 -10.07 0.56
N PHE A 157 7.23 -10.52 -0.02
CA PHE A 157 7.77 -11.84 0.25
C PHE A 157 8.20 -11.99 1.73
N VAL A 158 9.02 -11.09 2.24
CA VAL A 158 9.47 -11.10 3.64
C VAL A 158 8.27 -10.93 4.58
N GLY A 159 7.38 -9.98 4.31
CA GLY A 159 6.17 -9.76 5.10
C GLY A 159 5.26 -10.98 5.15
N SER A 160 5.14 -11.75 4.06
CA SER A 160 4.37 -12.99 4.05
C SER A 160 4.95 -14.09 4.95
N ILE A 161 6.23 -14.01 5.29
CA ILE A 161 6.89 -14.94 6.22
C ILE A 161 6.74 -14.41 7.66
N VAL A 162 7.11 -13.16 7.87
CA VAL A 162 7.14 -12.52 9.20
C VAL A 162 5.74 -12.40 9.81
N PHE A 163 4.76 -11.99 9.01
CA PHE A 163 3.41 -11.72 9.48
C PHE A 163 2.42 -12.87 9.23
N LYS A 164 2.90 -14.05 8.83
CA LYS A 164 2.05 -15.22 8.54
C LYS A 164 1.09 -15.56 9.69
N GLY A 165 1.57 -15.50 10.93
CA GLY A 165 0.80 -15.83 12.13
C GLY A 165 -0.36 -14.86 12.44
N PHE A 166 -0.40 -13.69 11.80
CA PHE A 166 -1.46 -12.70 11.96
C PHE A 166 -2.47 -12.70 10.81
N ALA A 167 -2.25 -13.55 9.79
CA ALA A 167 -3.11 -13.61 8.62
C ALA A 167 -4.39 -14.42 8.91
N LYS A 168 -5.52 -13.89 8.49
CA LYS A 168 -6.84 -14.56 8.54
C LYS A 168 -7.27 -14.88 7.13
N THR A 169 -7.37 -16.16 6.81
CA THR A 169 -7.86 -16.60 5.50
C THR A 169 -9.40 -16.42 5.41
N PRO A 170 -9.99 -16.42 4.21
CA PRO A 170 -11.44 -16.36 4.05
C PRO A 170 -12.19 -17.49 4.79
N ALA A 171 -11.55 -18.66 4.99
CA ALA A 171 -12.10 -19.75 5.76
C ALA A 171 -12.13 -19.43 7.26
N ASP A 172 -11.06 -18.83 7.80
CA ASP A 172 -10.98 -18.41 9.20
C ASP A 172 -12.02 -17.34 9.52
N ILE A 173 -12.22 -16.41 8.60
CA ILE A 173 -13.19 -15.33 8.71
C ILE A 173 -14.61 -15.88 8.79
N LYS A 174 -15.00 -16.73 7.84
CA LYS A 174 -16.32 -17.39 7.84
C LYS A 174 -16.56 -18.24 9.07
N ALA A 175 -15.54 -18.91 9.58
CA ALA A 175 -15.65 -19.70 10.81
C ALA A 175 -15.90 -18.80 12.02
N SER A 176 -15.22 -17.65 12.09
CA SER A 176 -15.41 -16.66 13.17
C SER A 176 -16.79 -16.00 13.14
N GLU A 177 -17.31 -15.66 11.96
CA GLU A 177 -18.65 -15.10 11.78
C GLU A 177 -19.74 -16.08 12.23
N LYS A 178 -19.61 -17.34 11.81
CA LYS A 178 -20.56 -18.40 12.19
C LYS A 178 -20.55 -18.68 13.70
N ALA A 179 -19.39 -18.60 14.35
CA ALA A 179 -19.29 -18.74 15.80
C ALA A 179 -19.98 -17.57 16.53
N THR A 180 -19.88 -16.35 16.01
CA THR A 180 -20.52 -15.16 16.57
C THR A 180 -22.04 -15.20 16.42
N GLU A 181 -22.55 -15.66 15.28
CA GLU A 181 -24.00 -15.84 15.04
C GLU A 181 -24.62 -16.89 15.98
N THR A 182 -23.85 -17.90 16.38
CA THR A 182 -24.34 -18.95 17.28
C THR A 182 -24.46 -18.47 18.74
N ILE A 183 -23.65 -17.50 19.14
CA ILE A 183 -23.61 -16.96 20.51
C ILE A 183 -24.72 -15.91 20.76
N VAL A 184 -25.03 -15.09 19.74
CA VAL A 184 -26.02 -14.01 19.88
C VAL A 184 -27.44 -14.50 20.24
N PRO A 185 -28.00 -15.57 19.65
CA PRO A 185 -29.32 -16.05 20.05
C PRO A 185 -29.36 -16.64 21.45
N GLU A 186 -28.28 -17.22 21.96
CA GLU A 186 -28.25 -17.83 23.29
C GLU A 186 -28.28 -16.79 24.41
N VAL A 187 -27.65 -15.61 24.18
CA VAL A 187 -27.66 -14.48 25.12
C VAL A 187 -29.04 -13.80 25.13
N ALA A 188 -29.75 -13.76 24.02
CA ALA A 188 -31.07 -13.16 23.92
C ALA A 188 -32.14 -14.00 24.66
N ILE A 189 -32.02 -15.33 24.67
CA ILE A 189 -32.92 -16.23 25.36
C ILE A 189 -32.67 -16.27 26.89
N ALA A 190 -31.47 -15.99 27.34
CA ALA A 190 -31.10 -15.95 28.75
C ALA A 190 -31.48 -14.64 29.47
N ALA A 191 -31.97 -13.64 28.75
CA ALA A 191 -32.35 -12.32 29.26
C ALA A 191 -33.87 -12.11 29.38
N GLU A 192 -34.71 -13.13 29.03
CA GLU A 192 -36.13 -13.21 29.29
C GLU A 192 -36.40 -14.10 30.54
#